data_4bbc83269ca2cee73325a3c7cf0c72c9
#
_entry.id   4bbc83269ca2cee73325a3c7cf0c72c9
#
_cell.length_a   1.000
_cell.length_b   1.000
_cell.length_c   1.000
_cell.angle_alpha   90.00
_cell.angle_beta   90.00
_cell.angle_gamma   90.00
#
_symmetry.space_group_name_H-M   'P 1'
#
loop_
_entity.id
_entity.type
_entity.pdbx_description
1 polymer ?
#
loop_
_entity_poly.entity_id
_entity_poly.type
_entity_poly.pdbx_seq_one_letter_code
_entity_poly.pdbx_strand_id
1 'polypeptide(L)'
;MNKIELNVDKSQKLSDILYNYGLKPSQVNKLFKQKDVRVDNVRQSADCFVLSGQKITFFINEEVSKKFEIFYEDENIYIINKFEGIEVTGEQGIEGQLKNAIAVHRLDRNTKGLLIMAKNKESEEILLKAFKDRSITKKYICEVVGNTNFKNQVYSAYLFKDAKKSIAYVHDTPKPHSVEIKTIFKTLHNGTATSIVECQLITGKTHQIRAHLAFLGHAILGDGKYGKNEDYKKYNEKTQKLHCYYLKLNGLYNNLSYLNNKEFKLYPSWLNKEKVINSN
;
A
#
# COMPACT_ATOMS: atom_id res chain seq x y z
N MET A 1 -2.73 27.87 10.40
CA MET A 1 -1.53 27.18 10.95
C MET A 1 -2.02 26.20 12.01
N ASN A 2 -1.94 24.91 11.71
CA ASN A 2 -2.43 23.88 12.63
C ASN A 2 -1.33 23.56 13.64
N LYS A 3 -1.66 23.63 14.94
CA LYS A 3 -0.79 23.19 16.03
C LYS A 3 -0.93 21.69 16.21
N ILE A 4 0.18 20.96 16.17
CA ILE A 4 0.25 19.51 16.41
C ILE A 4 1.06 19.27 17.67
N GLU A 5 0.59 18.35 18.51
CA GLU A 5 1.28 17.93 19.72
C GLU A 5 1.42 16.40 19.72
N LEU A 6 2.62 15.93 20.00
CA LEU A 6 2.96 14.50 20.09
C LEU A 6 3.67 14.21 21.41
N ASN A 7 3.30 13.12 22.06
CA ASN A 7 4.08 12.55 23.15
C ASN A 7 5.05 11.51 22.60
N VAL A 8 6.27 11.50 23.07
CA VAL A 8 7.34 10.63 22.57
C VAL A 8 7.38 9.36 23.41
N ASP A 9 6.99 8.23 22.84
CA ASP A 9 6.97 6.94 23.54
C ASP A 9 8.35 6.28 23.59
N LYS A 10 9.20 6.54 22.58
CA LYS A 10 10.56 5.98 22.47
C LYS A 10 11.55 7.06 22.06
N SER A 11 12.69 7.08 22.75
CA SER A 11 13.77 8.04 22.45
C SER A 11 14.30 7.86 21.04
N GLN A 12 14.30 8.93 20.21
CA GLN A 12 14.74 8.92 18.81
C GLN A 12 15.03 10.35 18.31
N LYS A 13 15.54 10.49 17.10
CA LYS A 13 15.76 11.81 16.50
C LYS A 13 14.44 12.54 16.24
N LEU A 14 14.43 13.85 16.42
CA LEU A 14 13.27 14.70 16.16
C LEU A 14 12.84 14.63 14.68
N SER A 15 13.80 14.59 13.77
CA SER A 15 13.52 14.40 12.34
C SER A 15 12.78 13.10 12.06
N ASP A 16 13.14 11.98 12.71
CA ASP A 16 12.49 10.69 12.52
C ASP A 16 11.06 10.70 13.03
N ILE A 17 10.79 11.36 14.17
CA ILE A 17 9.44 11.56 14.69
C ILE A 17 8.58 12.35 13.71
N LEU A 18 9.13 13.41 13.14
CA LEU A 18 8.43 14.28 12.17
C LEU A 18 8.19 13.54 10.84
N TYR A 19 9.14 12.71 10.37
CA TYR A 19 8.94 11.85 9.20
C TYR A 19 7.89 10.77 9.46
N ASN A 20 7.88 10.15 10.64
CA ASN A 20 6.88 9.16 11.04
C ASN A 20 5.49 9.78 11.15
N TYR A 21 5.38 11.04 11.54
CA TYR A 21 4.13 11.81 11.48
C TYR A 21 3.66 12.04 10.03
N GLY A 22 4.54 11.88 9.02
CA GLY A 22 4.22 12.01 7.60
C GLY A 22 4.74 13.28 6.93
N LEU A 23 5.59 14.05 7.60
CA LEU A 23 6.23 15.23 6.99
C LEU A 23 7.28 14.81 5.95
N LYS A 24 7.37 15.56 4.86
CA LYS A 24 8.43 15.39 3.86
C LYS A 24 9.73 16.06 4.35
N PRO A 25 10.91 15.62 3.89
CA PRO A 25 12.19 16.24 4.26
C PRO A 25 12.22 17.76 4.07
N SER A 26 11.60 18.28 3.01
CA SER A 26 11.48 19.73 2.76
C SER A 26 10.64 20.44 3.83
N GLN A 27 9.58 19.81 4.35
CA GLN A 27 8.73 20.34 5.41
C GLN A 27 9.47 20.33 6.75
N VAL A 28 10.18 19.25 7.07
CA VAL A 28 11.01 19.15 8.30
C VAL A 28 12.10 20.21 8.30
N ASN A 29 12.82 20.37 7.18
CA ASN A 29 13.83 21.41 7.04
C ASN A 29 13.24 22.83 7.19
N LYS A 30 12.01 23.05 6.66
CA LYS A 30 11.30 24.32 6.83
C LYS A 30 10.95 24.59 8.28
N LEU A 31 10.46 23.56 9.02
CA LEU A 31 10.16 23.69 10.46
C LEU A 31 11.40 24.09 11.27
N PHE A 32 12.54 23.46 11.02
CA PHE A 32 13.80 23.83 11.69
C PHE A 32 14.24 25.25 11.34
N LYS A 33 14.23 25.60 10.05
CA LYS A 33 14.61 26.94 9.58
C LYS A 33 13.71 28.03 10.16
N GLN A 34 12.40 27.77 10.29
CA GLN A 34 11.43 28.72 10.84
C GLN A 34 11.31 28.65 12.36
N LYS A 35 11.98 27.68 13.02
CA LYS A 35 11.86 27.40 14.46
C LYS A 35 10.42 27.13 14.90
N ASP A 36 9.65 26.49 14.00
CA ASP A 36 8.23 26.15 14.21
C ASP A 36 8.04 24.75 14.81
N VAL A 37 9.09 24.16 15.36
CA VAL A 37 9.07 22.91 16.14
C VAL A 37 9.69 23.14 17.51
N ARG A 38 9.09 22.52 18.54
CA ARG A 38 9.50 22.63 19.95
C ARG A 38 9.55 21.25 20.58
N VAL A 39 10.52 21.06 21.49
CA VAL A 39 10.60 19.92 22.41
C VAL A 39 10.43 20.50 23.83
N ASP A 40 9.43 20.05 24.57
CA ASP A 40 9.06 20.58 25.90
C ASP A 40 8.99 22.12 25.91
N ASN A 41 8.33 22.69 24.91
CA ASN A 41 8.20 24.14 24.67
C ASN A 41 9.48 24.87 24.25
N VAL A 42 10.64 24.21 24.17
CA VAL A 42 11.90 24.79 23.69
C VAL A 42 11.99 24.69 22.17
N ARG A 43 12.13 25.81 21.48
CA ARG A 43 12.23 25.88 20.01
C ARG A 43 13.51 25.19 19.53
N GLN A 44 13.36 24.36 18.48
CA GLN A 44 14.48 23.69 17.83
C GLN A 44 14.72 24.30 16.44
N SER A 45 15.99 24.56 16.13
CA SER A 45 16.44 25.09 14.82
C SER A 45 17.23 24.04 14.02
N ALA A 46 17.49 22.89 14.60
CA ALA A 46 18.19 21.76 14.00
C ALA A 46 17.65 20.45 14.56
N ASP A 47 18.02 19.35 13.93
CA ASP A 47 17.70 18.01 14.42
C ASP A 47 18.38 17.75 15.77
N CYS A 48 17.68 17.11 16.69
CA CYS A 48 18.16 16.74 18.01
C CYS A 48 17.61 15.39 18.43
N PHE A 49 18.19 14.80 19.48
CA PHE A 49 17.69 13.59 20.07
C PHE A 49 16.61 13.95 21.11
N VAL A 50 15.44 13.30 21.01
CA VAL A 50 14.29 13.51 21.90
C VAL A 50 14.10 12.27 22.73
N LEU A 51 13.92 12.44 24.05
CA LEU A 51 13.77 11.34 25.00
C LEU A 51 12.31 10.89 25.12
N SER A 52 12.11 9.64 25.50
CA SER A 52 10.79 9.12 25.88
C SER A 52 10.18 9.98 27.00
N GLY A 53 8.90 10.27 26.89
CA GLY A 53 8.15 11.13 27.83
C GLY A 53 8.18 12.63 27.47
N GLN A 54 9.06 13.08 26.59
CA GLN A 54 9.06 14.47 26.13
C GLN A 54 7.89 14.76 25.18
N LYS A 55 7.48 16.03 25.14
CA LYS A 55 6.39 16.52 24.29
C LYS A 55 6.95 17.32 23.13
N ILE A 56 6.56 16.97 21.90
CA ILE A 56 6.87 17.73 20.69
C ILE A 56 5.64 18.54 20.31
N THR A 57 5.87 19.83 20.00
CA THR A 57 4.87 20.73 19.43
C THR A 57 5.40 21.30 18.15
N PHE A 58 4.66 21.23 17.05
CA PHE A 58 5.05 21.89 15.79
C PHE A 58 3.85 22.47 15.06
N PHE A 59 4.12 23.41 14.13
CA PHE A 59 3.12 24.21 13.45
C PHE A 59 3.24 24.01 11.94
N ILE A 60 2.16 23.59 11.29
CA ILE A 60 2.11 23.35 9.84
C ILE A 60 0.95 24.08 9.20
N ASN A 61 1.17 24.61 7.99
CA ASN A 61 0.13 25.28 7.19
C ASN A 61 -0.62 24.32 6.25
N GLU A 62 -0.13 23.09 6.09
CA GLU A 62 -0.67 22.09 5.19
C GLU A 62 -1.23 20.92 6.00
N GLU A 63 -2.31 20.31 5.52
CA GLU A 63 -2.73 19.00 6.04
C GLU A 63 -1.62 17.98 5.74
N VAL A 64 -1.10 17.37 6.79
CA VAL A 64 -0.19 16.25 6.62
C VAL A 64 -1.00 15.07 6.10
N SER A 65 -0.72 14.64 4.90
CA SER A 65 -1.39 13.48 4.35
C SER A 65 -1.07 12.26 5.21
N LYS A 66 -2.06 11.77 5.95
CA LYS A 66 -1.96 10.48 6.65
C LYS A 66 -1.40 9.45 5.68
N LYS A 67 -0.53 8.59 6.15
CA LYS A 67 0.06 7.52 5.33
C LYS A 67 -0.71 6.21 5.41
N PHE A 68 -1.48 6.07 6.44
CA PHE A 68 -2.43 4.96 6.65
C PHE A 68 -3.48 5.36 7.68
N GLU A 69 -4.54 4.59 7.76
CA GLU A 69 -5.55 4.64 8.81
C GLU A 69 -5.98 3.22 9.19
N ILE A 70 -6.39 3.03 10.43
CA ILE A 70 -6.92 1.75 10.89
C ILE A 70 -8.35 1.63 10.37
N PHE A 71 -8.60 0.61 9.55
CA PHE A 71 -9.92 0.28 9.01
C PHE A 71 -10.71 -0.66 9.94
N TYR A 72 -10.00 -1.59 10.59
CA TYR A 72 -10.52 -2.50 11.60
C TYR A 72 -9.40 -2.89 12.55
N GLU A 73 -9.72 -3.05 13.81
CA GLU A 73 -8.80 -3.46 14.87
C GLU A 73 -9.53 -4.34 15.89
N ASP A 74 -8.86 -5.38 16.32
CA ASP A 74 -9.22 -6.16 17.50
C ASP A 74 -7.96 -6.54 18.30
N GLU A 75 -8.05 -7.52 19.19
CA GLU A 75 -6.94 -7.95 20.04
C GLU A 75 -5.82 -8.63 19.24
N ASN A 76 -6.13 -9.18 18.08
CA ASN A 76 -5.28 -10.10 17.32
C ASN A 76 -4.74 -9.51 16.03
N ILE A 77 -5.48 -8.61 15.37
CA ILE A 77 -5.14 -8.09 14.05
C ILE A 77 -5.43 -6.59 13.90
N TYR A 78 -4.78 -6.01 12.90
CA TYR A 78 -5.18 -4.78 12.24
C TYR A 78 -5.58 -5.06 10.80
N ILE A 79 -6.67 -4.44 10.31
CA ILE A 79 -6.87 -4.18 8.88
C ILE A 79 -6.65 -2.68 8.68
N ILE A 80 -5.75 -2.35 7.79
CA ILE A 80 -5.30 -0.98 7.55
C ILE A 80 -5.70 -0.55 6.16
N ASN A 81 -6.17 0.68 6.00
CA ASN A 81 -6.20 1.38 4.73
C ASN A 81 -4.85 2.06 4.51
N LYS A 82 -3.99 1.43 3.74
CA LYS A 82 -2.67 1.97 3.38
C LYS A 82 -2.82 3.00 2.27
N PHE A 83 -2.16 4.16 2.41
CA PHE A 83 -2.03 5.16 1.34
C PHE A 83 -0.71 4.97 0.57
N GLU A 84 -0.50 5.78 -0.47
CA GLU A 84 0.76 5.77 -1.22
C GLU A 84 1.92 6.38 -0.44
N GLY A 85 3.13 6.01 -0.86
CA GLY A 85 4.38 6.63 -0.39
C GLY A 85 4.92 6.09 0.93
N ILE A 86 4.33 5.00 1.48
CA ILE A 86 4.85 4.32 2.67
C ILE A 86 5.08 2.83 2.40
N GLU A 87 6.17 2.30 2.93
CA GLU A 87 6.45 0.86 2.94
C GLU A 87 5.64 0.16 4.05
N VAL A 88 5.44 -1.14 3.92
CA VAL A 88 4.77 -1.93 4.95
C VAL A 88 5.73 -2.25 6.11
N THR A 89 6.95 -2.66 5.78
CA THR A 89 7.98 -3.13 6.73
C THR A 89 9.04 -2.07 7.00
N GLY A 90 9.79 -2.26 8.09
CA GLY A 90 10.88 -1.39 8.50
C GLY A 90 10.44 -0.29 9.48
N GLU A 91 11.41 0.35 10.13
CA GLU A 91 11.17 1.36 11.18
C GLU A 91 10.32 2.54 10.70
N GLN A 92 10.51 2.99 9.45
CA GLN A 92 9.72 4.07 8.84
C GLN A 92 8.48 3.55 8.09
N GLY A 93 8.29 2.24 8.06
CA GLY A 93 7.10 1.59 7.52
C GLY A 93 5.92 1.59 8.50
N ILE A 94 4.79 1.02 8.07
CA ILE A 94 3.61 0.89 8.92
C ILE A 94 3.93 0.04 10.16
N GLU A 95 4.68 -1.03 9.98
CA GLU A 95 5.10 -1.95 11.05
C GLU A 95 5.87 -1.22 12.16
N GLY A 96 6.76 -0.30 11.81
CA GLY A 96 7.52 0.49 12.80
C GLY A 96 6.73 1.62 13.45
N GLN A 97 5.64 2.07 12.84
CA GLN A 97 4.82 3.19 13.32
C GLN A 97 3.59 2.74 14.13
N LEU A 98 3.17 1.49 13.99
CA LEU A 98 1.97 0.98 14.63
C LEU A 98 2.34 -0.02 15.73
N LYS A 99 1.86 0.23 16.95
CA LYS A 99 2.20 -0.57 18.13
C LYS A 99 1.88 -2.05 17.90
N ASN A 100 2.84 -2.92 18.18
CA ASN A 100 2.74 -4.38 18.04
C ASN A 100 2.35 -4.89 16.65
N ALA A 101 2.40 -4.05 15.61
CA ALA A 101 2.07 -4.50 14.27
C ALA A 101 3.19 -5.37 13.68
N ILE A 102 2.80 -6.53 13.15
CA ILE A 102 3.69 -7.50 12.51
C ILE A 102 3.19 -7.72 11.08
N ALA A 103 4.06 -7.50 10.11
CA ALA A 103 3.73 -7.63 8.70
C ALA A 103 3.67 -9.11 8.28
N VAL A 104 2.53 -9.58 7.82
CA VAL A 104 2.31 -10.95 7.31
C VAL A 104 2.22 -11.02 5.79
N HIS A 105 2.02 -9.89 5.14
CA HIS A 105 2.13 -9.69 3.69
C HIS A 105 2.44 -8.23 3.41
N ARG A 106 2.62 -7.90 2.14
CA ARG A 106 2.93 -6.52 1.75
C ARG A 106 2.11 -6.03 0.57
N LEU A 107 1.94 -4.72 0.53
CA LEU A 107 1.59 -3.94 -0.65
C LEU A 107 2.83 -3.13 -1.07
N ASP A 108 2.96 -2.84 -2.36
CA ASP A 108 4.03 -1.97 -2.84
C ASP A 108 3.88 -0.57 -2.24
N ARG A 109 4.98 0.20 -2.18
CA ARG A 109 5.01 1.54 -1.59
C ARG A 109 3.88 2.45 -2.07
N ASN A 110 3.58 2.43 -3.38
CA ASN A 110 2.56 3.28 -3.99
C ASN A 110 1.22 2.58 -4.20
N THR A 111 1.10 1.28 -3.88
CA THR A 111 -0.17 0.57 -3.91
C THR A 111 -0.98 0.91 -2.67
N LYS A 112 -2.23 1.29 -2.86
CA LYS A 112 -3.17 1.67 -1.79
C LYS A 112 -4.08 0.52 -1.38
N GLY A 113 -4.81 0.70 -0.28
CA GLY A 113 -5.94 -0.14 0.14
C GLY A 113 -5.64 -1.07 1.30
N LEU A 114 -6.44 -2.11 1.39
CA LEU A 114 -6.51 -3.00 2.54
C LEU A 114 -5.23 -3.82 2.73
N LEU A 115 -4.70 -3.76 3.94
CA LEU A 115 -3.53 -4.51 4.42
C LEU A 115 -3.87 -5.13 5.77
N ILE A 116 -3.68 -6.46 5.94
CA ILE A 116 -3.82 -7.12 7.23
C ILE A 116 -2.45 -7.24 7.91
N MET A 117 -2.40 -6.98 9.22
CA MET A 117 -1.21 -7.15 10.05
C MET A 117 -1.59 -7.90 11.32
N ALA A 118 -0.71 -8.73 11.84
CA ALA A 118 -0.88 -9.40 13.13
C ALA A 118 -0.49 -8.44 14.28
N LYS A 119 -1.03 -8.68 15.48
CA LYS A 119 -0.69 -7.94 16.72
C LYS A 119 0.09 -8.78 17.72
N ASN A 120 0.18 -10.08 17.49
CA ASN A 120 0.90 -11.03 18.34
C ASN A 120 1.47 -12.19 17.49
N LYS A 121 2.36 -12.95 18.09
CA LYS A 121 3.11 -14.01 17.40
C LYS A 121 2.23 -15.16 16.94
N GLU A 122 1.24 -15.57 17.72
CA GLU A 122 0.31 -16.63 17.32
C GLU A 122 -0.49 -16.24 16.08
N SER A 123 -1.03 -15.01 16.05
CA SER A 123 -1.76 -14.48 14.90
C SER A 123 -0.86 -14.33 13.66
N GLU A 124 0.42 -13.97 13.84
CA GLU A 124 1.40 -13.93 12.74
C GLU A 124 1.54 -15.29 12.09
N GLU A 125 1.78 -16.35 12.86
CA GLU A 125 2.00 -17.71 12.38
C GLU A 125 0.78 -18.23 11.61
N ILE A 126 -0.43 -18.01 12.15
CA ILE A 126 -1.69 -18.41 11.50
C ILE A 126 -1.89 -17.67 10.18
N LEU A 127 -1.69 -16.37 10.17
CA LEU A 127 -1.86 -15.55 8.97
C LEU A 127 -0.81 -15.89 7.90
N LEU A 128 0.46 -16.07 8.27
CA LEU A 128 1.51 -16.49 7.34
C LEU A 128 1.17 -17.84 6.69
N LYS A 129 0.67 -18.80 7.49
CA LYS A 129 0.21 -20.10 6.97
C LYS A 129 -0.97 -19.91 6.02
N ALA A 130 -1.98 -19.14 6.38
CA ALA A 130 -3.15 -18.89 5.55
C ALA A 130 -2.79 -18.19 4.21
N PHE A 131 -1.80 -17.27 4.20
CA PHE A 131 -1.26 -16.70 2.96
C PHE A 131 -0.50 -17.73 2.13
N LYS A 132 0.32 -18.59 2.75
CA LYS A 132 1.05 -19.68 2.08
C LYS A 132 0.09 -20.68 1.44
N ASP A 133 -0.96 -21.04 2.14
CA ASP A 133 -2.00 -21.99 1.71
C ASP A 133 -3.02 -21.36 0.75
N ARG A 134 -2.89 -20.04 0.46
CA ARG A 134 -3.77 -19.24 -0.40
C ARG A 134 -5.24 -19.21 0.07
N SER A 135 -5.48 -19.37 1.35
CA SER A 135 -6.80 -19.32 1.96
C SER A 135 -7.35 -17.90 2.08
N ILE A 136 -6.46 -16.88 2.08
CA ILE A 136 -6.85 -15.48 2.09
C ILE A 136 -6.96 -14.96 0.66
N THR A 137 -8.16 -14.52 0.28
CA THR A 137 -8.41 -13.94 -1.03
C THR A 137 -8.17 -12.43 -1.00
N LYS A 138 -7.38 -11.93 -1.96
CA LYS A 138 -7.15 -10.50 -2.19
C LYS A 138 -7.59 -10.13 -3.59
N LYS A 139 -8.42 -9.06 -3.70
CA LYS A 139 -8.74 -8.48 -5.00
C LYS A 139 -8.34 -7.01 -5.04
N TYR A 140 -7.95 -6.59 -6.22
CA TYR A 140 -7.51 -5.23 -6.51
C TYR A 140 -8.40 -4.65 -7.59
N ILE A 141 -8.57 -3.34 -7.54
CA ILE A 141 -9.10 -2.55 -8.65
C ILE A 141 -7.97 -1.65 -9.15
N CYS A 142 -7.82 -1.58 -10.46
CA CYS A 142 -6.92 -0.64 -11.10
C CYS A 142 -7.58 0.03 -12.30
N GLU A 143 -7.07 1.22 -12.64
CA GLU A 143 -7.33 1.88 -13.91
C GLU A 143 -6.12 1.69 -14.80
N VAL A 144 -6.34 1.21 -16.01
CA VAL A 144 -5.28 0.88 -16.98
C VAL A 144 -5.46 1.67 -18.27
N VAL A 145 -4.37 1.86 -18.99
CA VAL A 145 -4.35 2.54 -20.30
C VAL A 145 -4.96 1.64 -21.38
N GLY A 146 -5.79 2.23 -22.22
CA GLY A 146 -6.46 1.56 -23.33
C GLY A 146 -7.71 0.77 -22.91
N ASN A 147 -8.44 0.27 -23.91
CA ASN A 147 -9.61 -0.58 -23.69
C ASN A 147 -9.18 -2.03 -23.55
N THR A 148 -9.73 -2.71 -22.56
CA THR A 148 -9.41 -4.10 -22.25
C THR A 148 -10.60 -5.02 -22.52
N ASN A 149 -10.33 -6.32 -22.64
CA ASN A 149 -11.37 -7.35 -22.82
C ASN A 149 -11.06 -8.60 -21.96
N PHE A 150 -10.67 -8.39 -20.71
CA PHE A 150 -10.38 -9.49 -19.79
C PHE A 150 -11.66 -10.19 -19.34
N LYS A 151 -11.73 -11.50 -19.50
CA LYS A 151 -12.95 -12.32 -19.34
C LYS A 151 -13.10 -13.03 -17.99
N ASN A 152 -12.52 -12.51 -16.92
CA ASN A 152 -12.53 -13.17 -15.60
C ASN A 152 -11.90 -14.56 -15.62
N GLN A 153 -10.77 -14.68 -16.28
CA GLN A 153 -10.02 -15.93 -16.42
C GLN A 153 -8.58 -15.77 -15.95
N VAL A 154 -7.89 -16.89 -15.77
CA VAL A 154 -6.49 -16.92 -15.37
C VAL A 154 -5.60 -16.55 -16.57
N TYR A 155 -4.75 -15.56 -16.34
CA TYR A 155 -3.65 -15.20 -17.22
C TYR A 155 -2.35 -15.66 -16.58
N SER A 156 -1.59 -16.48 -17.30
CA SER A 156 -0.30 -17.03 -16.85
C SER A 156 0.84 -16.40 -17.64
N ALA A 157 1.95 -16.16 -16.98
CA ALA A 157 3.19 -15.65 -17.58
C ALA A 157 4.36 -16.02 -16.67
N TYR A 158 5.59 -15.61 -17.04
CA TYR A 158 6.80 -15.84 -16.26
C TYR A 158 7.43 -14.51 -15.85
N LEU A 159 7.70 -14.35 -14.56
CA LEU A 159 8.22 -13.12 -13.98
C LEU A 159 9.65 -13.32 -13.47
N PHE A 160 10.56 -12.47 -13.93
CA PHE A 160 11.91 -12.33 -13.42
C PHE A 160 12.05 -11.00 -12.69
N LYS A 161 12.56 -11.04 -11.44
CA LYS A 161 12.83 -9.83 -10.64
C LYS A 161 14.30 -9.45 -10.72
N ASP A 162 14.59 -8.30 -11.33
CA ASP A 162 15.88 -7.64 -11.23
C ASP A 162 15.97 -6.86 -9.92
N ALA A 163 16.68 -7.42 -8.93
CA ALA A 163 16.81 -6.80 -7.61
C ALA A 163 17.61 -5.49 -7.65
N LYS A 164 18.62 -5.38 -8.54
CA LYS A 164 19.47 -4.19 -8.67
C LYS A 164 18.67 -2.99 -9.22
N LYS A 165 17.83 -3.23 -10.21
CA LYS A 165 16.96 -2.20 -10.80
C LYS A 165 15.63 -2.05 -10.08
N SER A 166 15.31 -2.94 -9.14
CA SER A 166 13.99 -3.01 -8.48
C SER A 166 12.82 -3.07 -9.46
N ILE A 167 12.99 -3.77 -10.60
CA ILE A 167 12.00 -3.96 -11.67
C ILE A 167 11.70 -5.45 -11.82
N ALA A 168 10.46 -5.78 -12.17
CA ALA A 168 10.04 -7.11 -12.59
C ALA A 168 9.80 -7.11 -14.11
N TYR A 169 10.35 -8.08 -14.80
CA TYR A 169 10.14 -8.33 -16.22
C TYR A 169 9.23 -9.53 -16.39
N VAL A 170 8.28 -9.45 -17.31
CA VAL A 170 7.34 -10.53 -17.59
C VAL A 170 7.57 -11.05 -19.02
N HIS A 171 7.48 -12.37 -19.17
CA HIS A 171 7.69 -13.10 -20.41
C HIS A 171 6.56 -14.11 -20.61
N ASP A 172 6.25 -14.44 -21.84
CA ASP A 172 5.31 -15.49 -22.24
C ASP A 172 5.87 -16.91 -22.04
N THR A 173 7.18 -17.06 -22.11
CA THR A 173 7.91 -18.32 -21.95
C THR A 173 8.86 -18.28 -20.75
N PRO A 174 9.20 -19.44 -20.16
CA PRO A 174 10.16 -19.51 -19.06
C PRO A 174 11.52 -18.93 -19.47
N LYS A 175 12.10 -18.12 -18.60
CA LYS A 175 13.48 -17.62 -18.72
C LYS A 175 14.29 -18.03 -17.50
N PRO A 176 15.63 -18.07 -17.55
CA PRO A 176 16.46 -18.34 -16.39
C PRO A 176 16.06 -17.44 -15.21
N HIS A 177 15.90 -18.03 -14.03
CA HIS A 177 15.48 -17.36 -12.79
C HIS A 177 14.08 -16.71 -12.83
N SER A 178 13.26 -16.95 -13.85
CA SER A 178 11.85 -16.54 -13.84
C SER A 178 11.01 -17.56 -13.08
N VAL A 179 9.89 -17.07 -12.54
CA VAL A 179 8.89 -17.89 -11.85
C VAL A 179 7.52 -17.70 -12.50
N GLU A 180 6.73 -18.77 -12.57
CA GLU A 180 5.37 -18.68 -13.08
C GLU A 180 4.53 -17.76 -12.19
N ILE A 181 3.79 -16.87 -12.82
CA ILE A 181 2.80 -16.01 -12.18
C ILE A 181 1.42 -16.29 -12.77
N LYS A 182 0.40 -16.21 -11.90
CA LYS A 182 -1.01 -16.40 -12.27
C LYS A 182 -1.84 -15.27 -11.67
N THR A 183 -2.58 -14.56 -12.52
CA THR A 183 -3.48 -13.48 -12.11
C THR A 183 -4.80 -13.66 -12.84
N ILE A 184 -5.92 -13.51 -12.14
CA ILE A 184 -7.23 -13.40 -12.78
C ILE A 184 -7.46 -11.93 -13.05
N PHE A 185 -7.77 -11.58 -14.32
CA PHE A 185 -8.19 -10.25 -14.73
C PHE A 185 -9.62 -10.28 -15.22
N LYS A 186 -10.40 -9.28 -14.83
CA LYS A 186 -11.77 -9.02 -15.30
C LYS A 186 -11.91 -7.55 -15.66
N THR A 187 -12.27 -7.25 -16.89
CA THR A 187 -12.68 -5.89 -17.28
C THR A 187 -14.01 -5.58 -16.63
N LEU A 188 -14.08 -4.53 -15.83
CA LEU A 188 -15.32 -4.07 -15.20
C LEU A 188 -15.98 -2.97 -16.01
N HIS A 189 -15.19 -2.07 -16.60
CA HIS A 189 -15.71 -0.97 -17.40
C HIS A 189 -14.65 -0.48 -18.38
N ASN A 190 -15.07 -0.17 -19.61
CA ASN A 190 -14.26 0.53 -20.60
C ASN A 190 -14.73 1.98 -20.70
N GLY A 191 -13.80 2.92 -20.48
CA GLY A 191 -13.99 4.34 -20.79
C GLY A 191 -13.57 4.66 -22.19
N THR A 192 -13.37 5.95 -22.51
CA THR A 192 -12.94 6.40 -23.84
C THR A 192 -11.50 5.97 -24.16
N ALA A 193 -10.62 5.98 -23.17
CA ALA A 193 -9.19 5.73 -23.38
C ALA A 193 -8.53 4.96 -22.21
N THR A 194 -9.28 4.59 -21.18
CA THR A 194 -8.84 3.80 -20.04
C THR A 194 -9.89 2.76 -19.69
N SER A 195 -9.50 1.72 -18.96
CA SER A 195 -10.40 0.69 -18.45
C SER A 195 -10.23 0.48 -16.97
N ILE A 196 -11.32 0.13 -16.29
CA ILE A 196 -11.31 -0.35 -14.91
C ILE A 196 -11.23 -1.88 -14.94
N VAL A 197 -10.21 -2.41 -14.28
CA VAL A 197 -9.93 -3.85 -14.23
C VAL A 197 -9.90 -4.33 -12.78
N GLU A 198 -10.63 -5.41 -12.51
CA GLU A 198 -10.47 -6.20 -11.28
C GLU A 198 -9.33 -7.20 -11.48
N CYS A 199 -8.47 -7.32 -10.48
CA CYS A 199 -7.35 -8.25 -10.47
C CYS A 199 -7.41 -9.12 -9.21
N GLN A 200 -7.34 -10.46 -9.37
CA GLN A 200 -7.17 -11.36 -8.23
C GLN A 200 -5.86 -12.12 -8.38
N LEU A 201 -5.04 -12.06 -7.33
CA LEU A 201 -3.75 -12.75 -7.30
C LEU A 201 -3.93 -14.22 -6.92
N ILE A 202 -3.53 -15.15 -7.79
CA ILE A 202 -3.32 -16.57 -7.47
C ILE A 202 -1.91 -16.76 -6.92
N THR A 203 -0.92 -16.11 -7.53
CA THR A 203 0.45 -15.99 -7.02
C THR A 203 0.70 -14.55 -6.56
N GLY A 204 1.65 -14.33 -5.62
CA GLY A 204 1.92 -13.00 -5.06
C GLY A 204 3.39 -12.62 -5.16
N LYS A 205 3.85 -12.22 -6.35
CA LYS A 205 5.23 -11.76 -6.56
C LYS A 205 5.32 -10.23 -6.57
N THR A 206 6.51 -9.71 -6.27
CA THR A 206 6.77 -8.26 -6.27
C THR A 206 6.34 -7.64 -7.59
N HIS A 207 5.56 -6.57 -7.54
CA HIS A 207 5.02 -5.84 -8.70
C HIS A 207 4.19 -6.69 -9.68
N GLN A 208 3.69 -7.88 -9.28
CA GLN A 208 3.09 -8.83 -10.22
C GLN A 208 1.97 -8.22 -11.07
N ILE A 209 0.95 -7.61 -10.46
CA ILE A 209 -0.18 -7.00 -11.21
C ILE A 209 0.34 -5.94 -12.16
N ARG A 210 1.22 -5.08 -11.71
CA ARG A 210 1.78 -3.94 -12.43
C ARG A 210 2.55 -4.38 -13.68
N ALA A 211 3.52 -5.28 -13.49
CA ALA A 211 4.34 -5.81 -14.58
C ALA A 211 3.53 -6.67 -15.55
N HIS A 212 2.58 -7.47 -15.04
CA HIS A 212 1.75 -8.35 -15.86
C HIS A 212 0.80 -7.56 -16.76
N LEU A 213 0.11 -6.54 -16.23
CA LEU A 213 -0.75 -5.67 -17.04
C LEU A 213 0.04 -4.87 -18.07
N ALA A 214 1.22 -4.36 -17.72
CA ALA A 214 2.09 -3.66 -18.66
C ALA A 214 2.58 -4.59 -19.80
N PHE A 215 2.93 -5.84 -19.48
CA PHE A 215 3.28 -6.88 -20.46
C PHE A 215 2.12 -7.17 -21.43
N LEU A 216 0.88 -7.17 -20.93
CA LEU A 216 -0.32 -7.35 -21.75
C LEU A 216 -0.71 -6.08 -22.56
N GLY A 217 0.10 -5.01 -22.49
CA GLY A 217 -0.14 -3.76 -23.23
C GLY A 217 -1.02 -2.74 -22.50
N HIS A 218 -1.41 -3.01 -21.26
CA HIS A 218 -2.34 -2.22 -20.46
C HIS A 218 -1.71 -1.76 -19.15
N ALA A 219 -0.68 -0.90 -19.20
CA ALA A 219 -0.03 -0.39 -18.01
C ALA A 219 -1.02 0.33 -17.08
N ILE A 220 -0.81 0.21 -15.76
CA ILE A 220 -1.62 0.91 -14.76
C ILE A 220 -1.38 2.41 -14.87
N LEU A 221 -2.45 3.19 -14.87
CA LEU A 221 -2.38 4.64 -14.93
C LEU A 221 -1.65 5.20 -13.70
N GLY A 222 -0.69 6.10 -13.93
CA GLY A 222 0.16 6.68 -12.88
C GLY A 222 1.27 5.75 -12.36
N ASP A 223 1.56 4.63 -13.02
CA ASP A 223 2.65 3.72 -12.64
C ASP A 223 4.00 4.17 -13.17
N GLY A 224 4.80 4.84 -12.35
CA GLY A 224 6.12 5.39 -12.70
C GLY A 224 7.21 4.38 -13.12
N LYS A 225 6.95 3.07 -12.99
CA LYS A 225 7.92 2.03 -13.40
C LYS A 225 7.54 1.30 -14.69
N TYR A 226 6.25 1.09 -14.90
CA TYR A 226 5.73 0.25 -15.98
C TYR A 226 4.89 1.02 -16.99
N GLY A 227 4.45 2.25 -16.64
CA GLY A 227 3.76 3.16 -17.56
C GLY A 227 4.73 3.87 -18.51
N LYS A 228 4.21 4.40 -19.61
CA LYS A 228 4.96 5.19 -20.57
C LYS A 228 4.86 6.69 -20.26
N ASN A 229 5.91 7.46 -20.53
CA ASN A 229 5.93 8.92 -20.32
C ASN A 229 4.80 9.66 -21.07
N GLU A 230 4.38 9.15 -22.21
CA GLU A 230 3.28 9.69 -23.02
C GLU A 230 1.95 9.60 -22.27
N ASP A 231 1.71 8.50 -21.55
CA ASP A 231 0.49 8.29 -20.76
C ASP A 231 0.40 9.28 -19.61
N TYR A 232 1.53 9.60 -18.94
CA TYR A 232 1.55 10.61 -17.87
C TYR A 232 1.18 11.99 -18.37
N LYS A 233 1.69 12.39 -19.53
CA LYS A 233 1.38 13.70 -20.14
C LYS A 233 -0.08 13.76 -20.56
N LYS A 234 -0.59 12.69 -21.16
CA LYS A 234 -1.95 12.61 -21.67
C LYS A 234 -3.02 12.65 -20.57
N TYR A 235 -2.81 11.93 -19.47
CA TYR A 235 -3.83 11.77 -18.43
C TYR A 235 -3.58 12.64 -17.20
N ASN A 236 -2.43 13.34 -17.12
CA ASN A 236 -2.00 14.15 -15.98
C ASN A 236 -2.12 13.43 -14.61
N GLU A 237 -1.98 12.09 -14.61
CA GLU A 237 -2.11 11.28 -13.40
C GLU A 237 -0.72 10.93 -12.86
N LYS A 238 -0.46 11.36 -11.63
CA LYS A 238 0.84 11.20 -10.97
C LYS A 238 0.84 10.07 -9.94
N THR A 239 -0.34 9.54 -9.61
CA THR A 239 -0.49 8.51 -8.58
C THR A 239 -0.94 7.19 -9.19
N GLN A 240 -0.30 6.11 -8.77
CA GLN A 240 -0.61 4.77 -9.25
C GLN A 240 -2.06 4.39 -8.92
N LYS A 241 -2.90 4.18 -9.93
CA LYS A 241 -4.30 3.79 -9.80
C LYS A 241 -4.43 2.28 -9.56
N LEU A 242 -3.85 1.79 -8.44
CA LEU A 242 -3.95 0.41 -7.99
C LEU A 242 -4.32 0.37 -6.52
N HIS A 243 -5.41 -0.33 -6.21
CA HIS A 243 -5.99 -0.37 -4.87
C HIS A 243 -6.41 -1.80 -4.49
N CYS A 244 -5.92 -2.31 -3.36
CA CYS A 244 -6.40 -3.54 -2.75
C CYS A 244 -7.74 -3.26 -2.08
N TYR A 245 -8.85 -3.56 -2.76
CA TYR A 245 -10.18 -3.15 -2.30
C TYR A 245 -10.92 -4.23 -1.51
N TYR A 246 -10.44 -5.48 -1.58
CA TYR A 246 -11.14 -6.61 -1.01
C TYR A 246 -10.18 -7.61 -0.37
N LEU A 247 -10.53 -8.01 0.84
CA LEU A 247 -9.93 -9.12 1.57
C LEU A 247 -11.04 -10.06 2.03
N LYS A 248 -10.88 -11.37 1.80
CA LYS A 248 -11.69 -12.42 2.42
C LYS A 248 -10.79 -13.36 3.18
N LEU A 249 -11.10 -13.59 4.43
CA LEU A 249 -10.30 -14.38 5.35
C LEU A 249 -10.88 -15.78 5.47
N ASN A 250 -10.04 -16.80 5.25
CA ASN A 250 -10.36 -18.21 5.43
C ASN A 250 -9.11 -18.99 5.86
N GLY A 251 -9.30 -20.23 6.32
CA GLY A 251 -8.21 -21.10 6.73
C GLY A 251 -7.55 -20.67 8.04
N LEU A 252 -8.25 -19.89 8.84
CA LEU A 252 -7.82 -19.40 10.14
C LEU A 252 -8.28 -20.35 11.24
N TYR A 253 -7.49 -20.51 12.27
CA TYR A 253 -7.74 -21.41 13.40
C TYR A 253 -7.36 -20.74 14.74
N ASN A 254 -7.56 -21.43 15.87
CA ASN A 254 -7.29 -20.93 17.21
C ASN A 254 -7.89 -19.55 17.45
N ASN A 255 -7.04 -18.61 17.91
CA ASN A 255 -7.43 -17.24 18.26
C ASN A 255 -7.94 -16.40 17.07
N LEU A 256 -7.80 -16.87 15.82
CA LEU A 256 -8.30 -16.18 14.61
C LEU A 256 -9.50 -16.89 13.95
N SER A 257 -10.01 -18.00 14.50
CA SER A 257 -11.09 -18.77 13.90
C SER A 257 -12.37 -17.98 13.64
N TYR A 258 -12.66 -16.98 14.48
CA TYR A 258 -13.83 -16.08 14.38
C TYR A 258 -13.80 -15.14 13.16
N LEU A 259 -12.66 -15.04 12.48
CA LEU A 259 -12.49 -14.24 11.28
C LEU A 259 -12.77 -15.02 9.99
N ASN A 260 -12.97 -16.33 10.05
CA ASN A 260 -13.29 -17.11 8.86
C ASN A 260 -14.56 -16.61 8.18
N ASN A 261 -14.54 -16.54 6.85
CA ASN A 261 -15.57 -16.00 5.98
C ASN A 261 -15.82 -14.47 6.13
N LYS A 262 -15.11 -13.76 7.00
CA LYS A 262 -15.22 -12.30 7.04
C LYS A 262 -14.66 -11.66 5.78
N GLU A 263 -15.38 -10.68 5.29
CA GLU A 263 -15.02 -9.89 4.10
C GLU A 263 -14.85 -8.44 4.49
N PHE A 264 -13.76 -7.83 4.03
CA PHE A 264 -13.49 -6.41 4.18
C PHE A 264 -13.46 -5.78 2.79
N LYS A 265 -14.21 -4.69 2.60
CA LYS A 265 -14.32 -3.99 1.31
C LYS A 265 -14.09 -2.50 1.48
N LEU A 266 -13.14 -1.97 0.71
CA LEU A 266 -12.82 -0.55 0.69
C LEU A 266 -12.55 -0.12 -0.76
N TYR A 267 -13.50 0.56 -1.35
CA TYR A 267 -13.33 1.06 -2.72
C TYR A 267 -12.50 2.35 -2.74
N PRO A 268 -11.65 2.54 -3.75
CA PRO A 268 -10.89 3.77 -3.88
C PRO A 268 -11.80 4.96 -4.21
N SER A 269 -11.46 6.15 -3.70
CA SER A 269 -12.23 7.38 -3.89
C SER A 269 -12.35 7.84 -5.35
N TRP A 270 -11.39 7.45 -6.19
CA TRP A 270 -11.39 7.77 -7.63
C TRP A 270 -12.32 6.88 -8.47
N LEU A 271 -12.87 5.80 -7.88
CA LEU A 271 -13.75 4.87 -8.59
C LEU A 271 -15.19 5.39 -8.58
N ASN A 272 -15.77 5.58 -9.77
CA ASN A 272 -17.21 5.74 -9.88
C ASN A 272 -17.88 4.36 -9.71
N LYS A 273 -18.44 4.12 -8.53
CA LYS A 273 -19.03 2.83 -8.14
C LYS A 273 -20.23 2.45 -9.04
N GLU A 274 -21.02 3.40 -9.48
CA GLU A 274 -22.21 3.13 -10.30
C GLU A 274 -21.85 2.49 -11.65
N LYS A 275 -20.72 2.92 -12.23
CA LYS A 275 -20.22 2.34 -13.48
C LYS A 275 -19.67 0.92 -13.33
N VAL A 276 -19.35 0.49 -12.12
CA VAL A 276 -18.69 -0.81 -11.85
C VAL A 276 -19.66 -1.83 -11.26
N ILE A 277 -20.60 -1.40 -10.40
CA ILE A 277 -21.54 -2.30 -9.72
C ILE A 277 -22.67 -2.75 -10.65
N ASN A 278 -23.08 -1.90 -11.57
CA ASN A 278 -24.17 -2.20 -12.53
C ASN A 278 -23.70 -3.00 -13.77
N SER A 279 -22.45 -3.45 -13.79
CA SER A 279 -21.87 -4.23 -14.91
C SER A 279 -21.82 -5.75 -14.62
N ASN A 280 -22.59 -6.23 -13.64
CA ASN A 280 -22.71 -7.67 -13.31
C ASN A 280 -24.01 -8.26 -13.80
#